data_8941b2aa409ff546138847b51ac10b6f
#
_entry.id   8941b2aa409ff546138847b51ac10b6f
#
_cell.length_a   1.000
_cell.length_b   1.000
_cell.length_c   1.000
_cell.angle_alpha   90.00
_cell.angle_beta   90.00
_cell.angle_gamma   90.00
#
_symmetry.space_group_name_H-M   'P 1'
#
loop_
_entity.id
_entity.type
_entity.pdbx_description
1 polymer ?
#
loop_
_entity_poly.entity_id
_entity_poly.type
_entity_poly.pdbx_seq_one_letter_code
_entity_poly.pdbx_strand_id
1 'polypeptide(L)'
;MLLSKKNIESIRKQKVTFIKNFTTILNTYDFNKISSLVDNYSLDVEKKLMGGPEYNAVWQLKNIDKIDTTIYMYRDFLNKTFKYVPDIKDGVDIFFSFVTNVGPSHVDVEDVFLIGLCGKTTYRMIDTNKDYIIERGDMLYINKGIWHKSMSTTPRVIASVGFCGGKNII
;
A
#
# COMPACT_ATOMS: atom_id res chain seq x y z
N MET A 1 11.68 -2.99 10.68
CA MET A 1 10.87 -1.80 10.32
C MET A 1 11.36 -0.63 11.16
N LEU A 2 11.75 0.46 10.53
CA LEU A 2 12.34 1.61 11.23
C LEU A 2 11.59 2.88 10.83
N LEU A 3 10.93 3.49 11.81
CA LEU A 3 10.36 4.82 11.69
C LEU A 3 11.12 5.79 12.60
N SER A 4 11.71 6.84 12.02
CA SER A 4 12.29 7.92 12.81
C SER A 4 11.20 8.73 13.52
N LYS A 5 11.54 9.38 14.62
CA LYS A 5 10.61 10.31 15.31
C LYS A 5 10.05 11.36 14.34
N LYS A 6 10.90 11.89 13.43
CA LYS A 6 10.49 12.86 12.40
C LYS A 6 9.42 12.28 11.46
N ASN A 7 9.56 11.01 11.04
CA ASN A 7 8.58 10.37 10.17
C ASN A 7 7.24 10.18 10.89
N ILE A 8 7.28 9.71 12.14
CA ILE A 8 6.08 9.54 12.97
C ILE A 8 5.36 10.88 13.16
N GLU A 9 6.09 11.95 13.48
CA GLU A 9 5.50 13.29 13.61
C GLU A 9 4.91 13.81 12.30
N SER A 10 5.57 13.56 11.15
CA SER A 10 5.07 13.97 9.84
C SER A 10 3.75 13.26 9.52
N ILE A 11 3.67 11.96 9.76
CA ILE A 11 2.45 11.16 9.55
C ILE A 11 1.35 11.62 10.51
N ARG A 12 1.65 11.83 11.79
CA ARG A 12 0.69 12.36 12.77
C ARG A 12 0.15 13.75 12.41
N LYS A 13 0.93 14.55 11.71
CA LYS A 13 0.50 15.85 11.15
C LYS A 13 -0.21 15.70 9.80
N GLN A 14 -0.58 14.50 9.42
CA GLN A 14 -1.25 14.18 8.15
C GLN A 14 -0.53 14.77 6.92
N LYS A 15 0.78 14.61 6.87
CA LYS A 15 1.59 15.04 5.73
C LYS A 15 2.02 13.83 4.92
N VAL A 16 1.87 13.91 3.60
CA VAL A 16 2.42 12.90 2.68
C VAL A 16 3.89 12.67 3.03
N THR A 17 4.24 11.43 3.39
CA THR A 17 5.56 11.08 3.93
C THR A 17 6.13 9.88 3.22
N PHE A 18 7.27 10.09 2.56
CA PHE A 18 8.02 9.02 1.91
C PHE A 18 9.19 8.57 2.78
N ILE A 19 9.35 7.26 2.92
CA ILE A 19 10.38 6.63 3.76
C ILE A 19 11.11 5.59 2.93
N LYS A 20 12.35 5.89 2.61
CA LYS A 20 13.25 4.99 1.88
C LYS A 20 13.70 3.85 2.79
N ASN A 21 13.75 2.62 2.25
CA ASN A 21 14.22 1.43 2.97
C ASN A 21 13.54 1.23 4.34
N PHE A 22 12.22 1.44 4.37
CA PHE A 22 11.43 1.29 5.59
C PHE A 22 11.51 -0.11 6.17
N THR A 23 11.57 -1.14 5.33
CA THR A 23 11.65 -2.54 5.76
C THR A 23 12.43 -3.41 4.79
N THR A 24 13.12 -4.40 5.35
CA THR A 24 13.76 -5.50 4.62
C THR A 24 13.00 -6.82 4.75
N ILE A 25 12.00 -6.89 5.64
CA ILE A 25 11.24 -8.12 5.90
C ILE A 25 10.52 -8.64 4.65
N LEU A 26 10.16 -7.72 3.74
CA LEU A 26 9.43 -8.03 2.52
C LEU A 26 10.34 -8.35 1.31
N ASN A 27 11.63 -8.55 1.52
CA ASN A 27 12.57 -8.86 0.43
C ASN A 27 12.28 -10.20 -0.27
N THR A 28 11.50 -11.08 0.37
CA THR A 28 11.07 -12.37 -0.20
C THR A 28 9.81 -12.26 -1.07
N TYR A 29 9.17 -11.09 -1.12
CA TYR A 29 8.01 -10.89 -1.97
C TYR A 29 8.47 -10.58 -3.40
N ASP A 30 8.28 -11.57 -4.25
CA ASP A 30 8.46 -11.49 -5.70
C ASP A 30 7.18 -11.98 -6.39
N PHE A 31 7.21 -12.07 -7.71
CA PHE A 31 6.06 -12.57 -8.47
C PHE A 31 5.73 -14.04 -8.19
N ASN A 32 6.72 -14.87 -7.85
CA ASN A 32 6.48 -16.28 -7.49
C ASN A 32 5.70 -16.37 -6.18
N LYS A 33 6.08 -15.57 -5.18
CA LYS A 33 5.33 -15.48 -3.92
C LYS A 33 3.90 -14.99 -4.15
N ILE A 34 3.71 -13.99 -5.02
CA ILE A 34 2.36 -13.48 -5.36
C ILE A 34 1.54 -14.55 -6.09
N SER A 35 2.13 -15.28 -7.05
CA SER A 35 1.47 -16.41 -7.70
C SER A 35 1.02 -17.44 -6.68
N SER A 36 1.90 -17.83 -5.75
CA SER A 36 1.56 -18.75 -4.67
C SER A 36 0.42 -18.24 -3.77
N LEU A 37 0.36 -16.94 -3.48
CA LEU A 37 -0.77 -16.36 -2.74
C LEU A 37 -2.08 -16.41 -3.53
N VAL A 38 -2.02 -16.22 -4.85
CA VAL A 38 -3.18 -16.35 -5.75
C VAL A 38 -3.68 -17.79 -5.79
N ASP A 39 -2.75 -18.76 -5.86
CA ASP A 39 -3.07 -20.19 -5.96
C ASP A 39 -3.60 -20.75 -4.62
N ASN A 40 -3.09 -20.24 -3.50
CA ASN A 40 -3.52 -20.64 -2.14
C ASN A 40 -4.67 -19.75 -1.64
N TYR A 41 -5.45 -19.23 -2.53
CA TYR A 41 -6.61 -18.42 -2.25
C TYR A 41 -7.55 -19.06 -1.22
N SER A 42 -7.93 -18.31 -0.19
CA SER A 42 -8.93 -18.69 0.79
C SER A 42 -10.22 -17.87 0.62
N LEU A 43 -11.31 -18.30 1.25
CA LEU A 43 -12.58 -17.54 1.26
C LEU A 43 -12.44 -16.15 1.90
N ASP A 44 -11.38 -15.92 2.67
CA ASP A 44 -11.09 -14.63 3.31
C ASP A 44 -10.38 -13.63 2.40
N VAL A 45 -9.92 -14.09 1.22
CA VAL A 45 -9.19 -13.28 0.24
C VAL A 45 -10.04 -13.08 -1.00
N GLU A 46 -10.34 -11.85 -1.32
CA GLU A 46 -11.03 -11.49 -2.57
C GLU A 46 -10.00 -11.16 -3.65
N LYS A 47 -10.07 -11.85 -4.77
CA LYS A 47 -9.30 -11.57 -5.96
C LYS A 47 -10.15 -10.79 -6.95
N LYS A 48 -9.68 -9.62 -7.36
CA LYS A 48 -10.40 -8.74 -8.25
C LYS A 48 -9.47 -8.14 -9.30
N LEU A 49 -9.88 -8.26 -10.57
CA LEU A 49 -9.31 -7.42 -11.62
C LEU A 49 -9.93 -6.02 -11.50
N MET A 50 -9.09 -5.01 -11.35
CA MET A 50 -9.56 -3.64 -11.30
C MET A 50 -10.22 -3.28 -12.64
N GLY A 51 -11.46 -2.79 -12.56
CA GLY A 51 -12.25 -2.44 -13.74
C GLY A 51 -11.85 -1.11 -14.36
N GLY A 52 -12.19 -0.93 -15.63
CA GLY A 52 -11.98 0.29 -16.39
C GLY A 52 -10.70 0.29 -17.24
N PRO A 53 -10.72 1.00 -18.38
CA PRO A 53 -9.59 1.02 -19.31
C PRO A 53 -8.32 1.63 -18.73
N GLU A 54 -8.45 2.51 -17.74
CA GLU A 54 -7.35 3.18 -17.04
C GLU A 54 -6.59 2.26 -16.08
N TYR A 55 -7.16 1.15 -15.63
CA TYR A 55 -6.47 0.21 -14.72
C TYR A 55 -5.69 -0.88 -15.42
N ASN A 56 -5.84 -1.04 -16.68
CA ASN A 56 -5.14 -1.98 -17.56
C ASN A 56 -4.41 -3.13 -16.84
N ALA A 57 -5.12 -4.22 -16.57
CA ALA A 57 -4.58 -5.44 -15.95
C ALA A 57 -3.93 -5.25 -14.57
N VAL A 58 -4.53 -4.41 -13.70
CA VAL A 58 -4.19 -4.36 -12.28
C VAL A 58 -5.09 -5.33 -11.51
N TRP A 59 -4.46 -6.23 -10.77
CA TRP A 59 -5.14 -7.15 -9.88
C TRP A 59 -5.06 -6.67 -8.43
N GLN A 60 -6.12 -6.92 -7.68
CA GLN A 60 -6.21 -6.68 -6.25
C GLN A 60 -6.46 -8.01 -5.53
N LEU A 61 -5.62 -8.33 -4.55
CA LEU A 61 -5.86 -9.37 -3.58
C LEU A 61 -6.17 -8.70 -2.26
N LYS A 62 -7.37 -8.88 -1.75
CA LYS A 62 -7.80 -8.25 -0.49
C LYS A 62 -7.51 -9.14 0.70
N ASN A 63 -7.30 -8.51 1.86
CA ASN A 63 -7.17 -9.17 3.15
C ASN A 63 -6.02 -10.20 3.21
N ILE A 64 -4.91 -9.94 2.56
CA ILE A 64 -3.76 -10.86 2.53
C ILE A 64 -3.16 -11.07 3.93
N ASP A 65 -3.31 -10.13 4.83
CA ASP A 65 -2.91 -10.25 6.23
C ASP A 65 -3.63 -11.39 6.99
N LYS A 66 -4.74 -11.90 6.48
CA LYS A 66 -5.42 -13.07 7.06
C LYS A 66 -4.74 -14.40 6.74
N ILE A 67 -3.98 -14.45 5.67
CA ILE A 67 -3.31 -15.69 5.20
C ILE A 67 -1.79 -15.60 5.18
N ASP A 68 -1.22 -14.42 5.30
CA ASP A 68 0.23 -14.21 5.29
C ASP A 68 0.70 -13.49 6.55
N THR A 69 1.46 -14.22 7.38
CA THR A 69 1.95 -13.74 8.66
C THR A 69 2.86 -12.52 8.53
N THR A 70 3.66 -12.43 7.46
CA THR A 70 4.58 -11.30 7.26
C THR A 70 3.80 -10.01 6.99
N ILE A 71 2.77 -10.10 6.18
CA ILE A 71 1.85 -8.98 5.90
C ILE A 71 1.06 -8.61 7.17
N TYR A 72 0.59 -9.62 7.93
CA TYR A 72 -0.05 -9.38 9.22
C TYR A 72 0.85 -8.61 10.20
N MET A 73 2.11 -9.03 10.37
CA MET A 73 3.08 -8.34 11.25
C MET A 73 3.29 -6.88 10.83
N TYR A 74 3.21 -6.61 9.55
CA TYR A 74 3.33 -5.28 9.00
C TYR A 74 2.16 -4.38 9.40
N ARG A 75 0.93 -4.84 9.22
CA ARG A 75 -0.29 -4.18 9.67
C ARG A 75 -0.26 -3.94 11.19
N ASP A 76 0.08 -4.99 11.96
CA ASP A 76 0.18 -4.92 13.42
C ASP A 76 1.19 -3.87 13.88
N PHE A 77 2.35 -3.77 13.21
CA PHE A 77 3.33 -2.74 13.50
C PHE A 77 2.78 -1.32 13.28
N LEU A 78 2.08 -1.08 12.17
CA LEU A 78 1.47 0.23 11.91
C LEU A 78 0.40 0.55 12.93
N ASN A 79 -0.47 -0.41 13.26
CA ASN A 79 -1.51 -0.24 14.27
C ASN A 79 -0.92 0.14 15.64
N LYS A 80 0.11 -0.58 16.09
CA LYS A 80 0.78 -0.30 17.37
C LYS A 80 1.49 1.04 17.38
N THR A 81 2.12 1.42 16.26
CA THR A 81 2.89 2.66 16.14
C THR A 81 2.00 3.89 16.12
N PHE A 82 0.88 3.82 15.38
CA PHE A 82 0.00 4.96 15.18
C PHE A 82 -1.28 4.89 16.01
N LYS A 83 -1.48 3.80 16.75
CA LYS A 83 -2.69 3.56 17.57
C LYS A 83 -3.98 3.67 16.75
N TYR A 84 -3.93 3.31 15.49
CA TYR A 84 -5.13 3.18 14.71
C TYR A 84 -6.02 2.10 15.32
N VAL A 85 -7.30 2.40 15.45
CA VAL A 85 -8.30 1.38 15.76
C VAL A 85 -8.63 0.73 14.42
N PRO A 86 -8.19 -0.51 14.17
CA PRO A 86 -8.52 -1.16 12.91
C PRO A 86 -10.04 -1.32 12.83
N ASP A 87 -10.65 -0.82 11.78
CA ASP A 87 -11.94 -1.34 11.40
C ASP A 87 -11.72 -2.83 11.04
N ILE A 88 -12.59 -3.70 11.55
CA ILE A 88 -12.50 -5.16 11.33
C ILE A 88 -12.56 -5.50 9.83
N LYS A 89 -13.00 -4.56 9.02
CA LYS A 89 -13.10 -4.69 7.55
C LYS A 89 -11.83 -4.32 6.80
N ASP A 90 -10.89 -3.61 7.44
CA ASP A 90 -9.70 -3.09 6.78
C ASP A 90 -8.55 -4.07 6.92
N GLY A 91 -8.32 -4.86 5.88
CA GLY A 91 -7.16 -5.73 5.73
C GLY A 91 -6.00 -5.05 5.01
N VAL A 92 -5.01 -5.83 4.64
CA VAL A 92 -3.95 -5.40 3.73
C VAL A 92 -4.27 -5.91 2.34
N ASP A 93 -4.35 -4.98 1.41
CA ASP A 93 -4.57 -5.29 0.01
C ASP A 93 -3.24 -5.30 -0.74
N ILE A 94 -3.07 -6.25 -1.65
CA ILE A 94 -1.96 -6.29 -2.57
C ILE A 94 -2.46 -5.94 -3.96
N PHE A 95 -1.88 -4.91 -4.56
CA PHE A 95 -2.09 -4.54 -5.96
C PHE A 95 -0.88 -4.99 -6.78
N PHE A 96 -1.12 -5.73 -7.85
CA PHE A 96 -0.06 -6.15 -8.75
C PHE A 96 -0.45 -6.04 -10.22
N SER A 97 0.55 -5.85 -11.06
CA SER A 97 0.41 -5.78 -12.51
C SER A 97 1.68 -6.30 -13.16
N PHE A 98 1.52 -7.02 -14.28
CA PHE A 98 2.63 -7.52 -15.09
C PHE A 98 2.97 -6.60 -16.26
N VAL A 99 2.19 -5.55 -16.47
CA VAL A 99 2.31 -4.63 -17.59
C VAL A 99 2.35 -3.18 -17.16
N THR A 100 2.80 -2.30 -18.03
CA THR A 100 2.70 -0.86 -17.84
C THR A 100 1.24 -0.46 -17.62
N ASN A 101 1.02 0.34 -16.59
CA ASN A 101 -0.31 0.87 -16.28
C ASN A 101 -0.24 2.28 -15.69
N VAL A 102 -1.34 3.00 -15.85
CA VAL A 102 -1.59 4.29 -15.21
C VAL A 102 -2.97 4.22 -14.59
N GLY A 103 -3.05 4.34 -13.27
CA GLY A 103 -4.32 4.43 -12.57
C GLY A 103 -4.97 5.80 -12.75
N PRO A 104 -6.30 5.89 -12.63
CA PRO A 104 -6.99 7.17 -12.63
C PRO A 104 -6.55 8.02 -11.44
N SER A 105 -6.69 9.33 -11.56
CA SER A 105 -6.56 10.22 -10.42
C SER A 105 -7.77 10.04 -9.50
N HIS A 106 -7.53 9.88 -8.21
CA HIS A 106 -8.57 9.69 -7.20
C HIS A 106 -8.12 10.24 -5.84
N VAL A 107 -9.05 10.23 -4.90
CA VAL A 107 -8.80 10.47 -3.48
C VAL A 107 -9.25 9.24 -2.70
N ASP A 108 -8.50 8.90 -1.66
CA ASP A 108 -8.94 7.90 -0.69
C ASP A 108 -9.76 8.56 0.43
N VAL A 109 -10.74 7.83 0.93
CA VAL A 109 -11.54 8.25 2.09
C VAL A 109 -10.85 7.93 3.42
N GLU A 110 -9.74 7.23 3.34
CA GLU A 110 -8.91 6.76 4.44
C GLU A 110 -7.45 7.18 4.28
N ASP A 111 -6.70 7.13 5.37
CA ASP A 111 -5.24 7.25 5.33
C ASP A 111 -4.64 5.96 4.81
N VAL A 112 -3.72 6.00 3.86
CA VAL A 112 -3.11 4.80 3.28
C VAL A 112 -1.60 4.76 3.47
N PHE A 113 -1.10 3.57 3.77
CA PHE A 113 0.32 3.22 3.81
C PHE A 113 0.62 2.27 2.66
N LEU A 114 1.38 2.74 1.71
CA LEU A 114 1.77 2.00 0.51
C LEU A 114 3.19 1.50 0.65
N ILE A 115 3.41 0.21 0.35
CA ILE A 115 4.73 -0.42 0.50
C ILE A 115 5.11 -1.13 -0.78
N GLY A 116 6.30 -0.83 -1.27
CA GLY A 116 6.88 -1.53 -2.39
C GLY A 116 7.29 -2.95 -2.02
N LEU A 117 6.71 -3.93 -2.70
CA LEU A 117 7.08 -5.34 -2.55
C LEU A 117 7.98 -5.81 -3.71
N CYS A 118 7.68 -5.36 -4.93
CA CYS A 118 8.44 -5.70 -6.12
C CYS A 118 8.27 -4.63 -7.19
N GLY A 119 9.29 -4.44 -8.03
CA GLY A 119 9.27 -3.45 -9.12
C GLY A 119 9.27 -2.01 -8.62
N LYS A 120 8.78 -1.11 -9.47
CA LYS A 120 8.68 0.33 -9.21
C LYS A 120 7.28 0.85 -9.46
N THR A 121 6.81 1.71 -8.57
CA THR A 121 5.56 2.45 -8.77
C THR A 121 5.78 3.92 -8.48
N THR A 122 5.37 4.79 -9.39
CA THR A 122 5.35 6.23 -9.17
C THR A 122 3.97 6.64 -8.71
N TYR A 123 3.90 7.35 -7.60
CA TYR A 123 2.70 8.01 -7.11
C TYR A 123 2.85 9.50 -7.29
N ARG A 124 1.98 10.09 -8.12
CA ARG A 124 1.92 11.54 -8.34
C ARG A 124 0.85 12.15 -7.47
N MET A 125 1.24 13.11 -6.63
CA MET A 125 0.31 13.98 -5.92
C MET A 125 -0.12 15.08 -6.88
N ILE A 126 -1.40 15.14 -7.23
CA ILE A 126 -1.91 16.03 -8.29
C ILE A 126 -1.78 17.50 -7.89
N ASP A 127 -2.20 17.85 -6.68
CA ASP A 127 -2.25 19.24 -6.21
C ASP A 127 -0.86 19.90 -6.11
N THR A 128 0.17 19.10 -5.81
CA THR A 128 1.54 19.60 -5.65
C THR A 128 2.43 19.28 -6.85
N ASN A 129 1.93 18.51 -7.82
CA ASN A 129 2.67 17.96 -8.95
C ASN A 129 3.97 17.26 -8.54
N LYS A 130 3.95 16.59 -7.37
CA LYS A 130 5.11 15.91 -6.80
C LYS A 130 5.01 14.40 -7.02
N ASP A 131 6.10 13.83 -7.50
CA ASP A 131 6.24 12.39 -7.70
C ASP A 131 7.03 11.74 -6.57
N TYR A 132 6.55 10.56 -6.16
CA TYR A 132 7.21 9.66 -5.24
C TYR A 132 7.38 8.31 -5.91
N ILE A 133 8.63 7.88 -6.06
CA ILE A 133 8.96 6.57 -6.62
C ILE A 133 9.13 5.59 -5.47
N ILE A 134 8.26 4.59 -5.43
CA ILE A 134 8.30 3.51 -4.44
C ILE A 134 8.96 2.31 -5.08
N GLU A 135 10.04 1.85 -4.47
CA GLU A 135 10.73 0.62 -4.80
C GLU A 135 10.56 -0.39 -3.66
N ARG A 136 11.09 -1.59 -3.83
CA ARG A 136 11.02 -2.63 -2.79
C ARG A 136 11.54 -2.12 -1.43
N GLY A 137 10.74 -2.30 -0.40
CA GLY A 137 11.07 -1.90 0.97
C GLY A 137 10.80 -0.44 1.30
N ASP A 138 10.43 0.39 0.32
CA ASP A 138 10.05 1.78 0.57
C ASP A 138 8.60 1.85 1.05
N MET A 139 8.28 2.90 1.79
CA MET A 139 6.91 3.21 2.21
C MET A 139 6.52 4.64 1.84
N LEU A 140 5.29 4.81 1.38
CA LEU A 140 4.65 6.10 1.19
C LEU A 140 3.36 6.14 2.00
N TYR A 141 3.26 7.13 2.89
CA TYR A 141 2.02 7.49 3.55
C TYR A 141 1.33 8.61 2.77
N ILE A 142 0.05 8.42 2.46
CA ILE A 142 -0.83 9.43 1.86
C ILE A 142 -2.03 9.59 2.79
N ASN A 143 -2.24 10.80 3.29
CA ASN A 143 -3.42 11.09 4.09
C ASN A 143 -4.68 11.18 3.21
N LYS A 144 -5.80 10.85 3.79
CA LYS A 144 -7.11 10.93 3.13
C LYS A 144 -7.34 12.28 2.45
N GLY A 145 -8.06 12.26 1.36
CA GLY A 145 -8.46 13.47 0.62
C GLY A 145 -7.36 14.05 -0.28
N ILE A 146 -6.17 13.47 -0.33
CA ILE A 146 -5.12 13.92 -1.26
C ILE A 146 -5.36 13.32 -2.64
N TRP A 147 -5.50 14.19 -3.65
CA TRP A 147 -5.59 13.77 -5.05
C TRP A 147 -4.28 13.18 -5.53
N HIS A 148 -4.33 11.92 -5.94
CA HIS A 148 -3.15 11.22 -6.43
C HIS A 148 -3.49 10.18 -7.51
N LYS A 149 -2.46 9.71 -8.20
CA LYS A 149 -2.54 8.58 -9.13
C LYS A 149 -1.28 7.73 -9.06
N SER A 150 -1.44 6.44 -9.37
CA SER A 150 -0.31 5.52 -9.53
C SER A 150 0.04 5.32 -10.99
N MET A 151 1.34 5.18 -11.26
CA MET A 151 1.88 4.90 -12.59
C MET A 151 2.98 3.86 -12.46
N SER A 152 3.05 2.91 -13.40
CA SER A 152 4.14 1.96 -13.50
C SER A 152 4.48 1.66 -14.93
N THR A 153 5.77 1.63 -15.25
CA THR A 153 6.30 1.24 -16.55
C THR A 153 6.88 -0.17 -16.55
N THR A 154 6.87 -0.84 -15.40
CA THR A 154 7.39 -2.19 -15.19
C THR A 154 6.39 -3.02 -14.40
N PRO A 155 6.53 -4.36 -14.43
CA PRO A 155 5.84 -5.21 -13.47
C PRO A 155 6.04 -4.73 -12.03
N ARG A 156 4.97 -4.73 -11.23
CA ARG A 156 4.99 -4.21 -9.87
C ARG A 156 4.11 -4.98 -8.91
N VAL A 157 4.46 -4.91 -7.64
CA VAL A 157 3.63 -5.37 -6.52
C VAL A 157 3.70 -4.33 -5.40
N ILE A 158 2.55 -3.86 -4.96
CA ILE A 158 2.40 -2.89 -3.86
C ILE A 158 1.44 -3.46 -2.83
N ALA A 159 1.81 -3.40 -1.55
CA ALA A 159 0.87 -3.58 -0.46
C ALA A 159 0.28 -2.23 -0.04
N SER A 160 -1.01 -2.21 0.21
CA SER A 160 -1.76 -1.05 0.69
C SER A 160 -2.44 -1.39 1.99
N VAL A 161 -2.21 -0.57 3.01
CA VAL A 161 -2.89 -0.65 4.30
C VAL A 161 -3.69 0.63 4.47
N GLY A 162 -5.01 0.52 4.42
CA GLY A 162 -5.91 1.62 4.69
C GLY A 162 -6.35 1.66 6.15
N PHE A 163 -6.62 2.85 6.68
CA PHE A 163 -7.16 3.04 8.02
C PHE A 163 -8.36 3.97 7.96
N CYS A 164 -9.55 3.38 8.03
CA CYS A 164 -10.80 4.11 8.19
C CYS A 164 -10.92 4.65 9.61
N GLY A 165 -11.14 5.96 9.72
CA GLY A 165 -11.47 6.57 11.01
C GLY A 165 -10.35 7.27 11.75
N GLY A 166 -9.38 7.83 11.05
CA GLY A 166 -8.36 8.73 11.63
C GLY A 166 -8.93 9.96 12.36
N LYS A 167 -9.78 9.70 13.37
CA LYS A 167 -10.02 10.63 14.47
C LYS A 167 -9.22 10.10 15.64
N ASN A 168 -8.22 10.89 16.01
CA ASN A 168 -7.33 10.68 17.15
C ASN A 168 -6.12 9.78 16.91
N ILE A 169 -5.22 10.26 16.05
CA ILE A 169 -3.80 10.06 16.31
C ILE A 169 -3.51 10.90 17.55
N ILE A 170 -3.66 10.28 18.75
CA ILE A 170 -3.29 10.89 20.03
C ILE A 170 -1.77 10.86 20.17
#